data_c8ee4274dea50005f5e596515d3bf6fb
#
_entry.id   c8ee4274dea50005f5e596515d3bf6fb
#
_cell.length_a   1.000
_cell.length_b   1.000
_cell.length_c   1.000
_cell.angle_alpha   90.00
_cell.angle_beta   90.00
_cell.angle_gamma   90.00
#
_symmetry.space_group_name_H-M   'P 1'
#
loop_
_entity.id
_entity.type
_entity.pdbx_description
1 polymer ?
#
loop_
_entity_poly.entity_id
_entity_poly.type
_entity_poly.pdbx_seq_one_letter_code
_entity_poly.pdbx_strand_id
1 'polypeptide(L)'
;MKLNTHDRTPRPKDSKLVKGLLILCSILIYSFFVLFSFVCIYYAQSFIGGIFVMMIPILMTAIIFIPIKDMEKAHIEIKENEIYVIDYYWGIKAEKHILLSDITSAEICSGYSLKAKGYRFNFFGMRYIVFMHNKKYLFKIIDTPETEEIFKQYIR
;
A
#
# COMPACT_ATOMS: atom_id res chain seq x y z
N MET A 1 21.65 -2.10 -3.44
CA MET A 1 20.69 -3.17 -3.07
C MET A 1 19.27 -2.62 -3.11
N LYS A 2 18.28 -3.39 -3.57
CA LYS A 2 16.88 -2.94 -3.70
C LYS A 2 16.00 -3.80 -2.80
N LEU A 3 15.24 -3.16 -1.90
CA LEU A 3 14.32 -3.81 -0.97
C LEU A 3 12.92 -3.25 -1.16
N ASN A 4 11.91 -4.10 -1.26
CA ASN A 4 10.53 -3.66 -1.32
C ASN A 4 10.06 -3.19 0.06
N THR A 5 9.49 -1.98 0.13
CA THR A 5 8.98 -1.42 1.40
C THR A 5 7.71 -2.10 1.88
N HIS A 6 6.98 -2.73 0.97
CA HIS A 6 5.69 -3.36 1.20
C HIS A 6 5.60 -4.76 0.62
N ASP A 7 6.76 -5.43 0.48
CA ASP A 7 6.74 -6.80 -0.03
C ASP A 7 5.89 -7.65 0.91
N ARG A 8 4.71 -7.97 0.41
CA ARG A 8 4.00 -9.11 0.88
C ARG A 8 4.65 -10.29 0.19
N THR A 9 5.38 -11.10 0.93
CA THR A 9 5.48 -12.49 0.56
C THR A 9 4.16 -13.17 1.00
N PRO A 10 3.07 -13.07 0.21
CA PRO A 10 1.90 -13.87 0.50
C PRO A 10 2.39 -15.30 0.33
N ARG A 11 2.08 -16.14 1.28
CA ARG A 11 2.24 -17.57 1.04
C ARG A 11 1.62 -17.85 -0.32
N PRO A 12 2.35 -18.47 -1.27
CA PRO A 12 1.93 -18.53 -2.69
C PRO A 12 0.52 -19.09 -2.92
N LYS A 13 0.03 -19.90 -1.98
CA LYS A 13 -1.32 -20.47 -1.99
C LYS A 13 -2.42 -19.46 -1.67
N ASP A 14 -2.17 -18.53 -0.73
CA ASP A 14 -3.21 -17.58 -0.28
C ASP A 14 -3.42 -16.44 -1.28
N SER A 15 -2.40 -16.09 -2.07
CA SER A 15 -2.49 -14.97 -3.01
C SER A 15 -3.43 -15.23 -4.19
N LYS A 16 -3.47 -16.45 -4.71
CA LYS A 16 -4.36 -16.81 -5.83
C LYS A 16 -5.82 -16.82 -5.40
N LEU A 17 -6.10 -17.36 -4.22
CA LEU A 17 -7.46 -17.43 -3.68
C LEU A 17 -7.99 -16.03 -3.32
N VAL A 18 -7.16 -15.20 -2.66
CA VAL A 18 -7.52 -13.81 -2.34
C VAL A 18 -7.72 -12.98 -3.60
N LYS A 19 -6.85 -13.10 -4.62
CA LYS A 19 -7.03 -12.43 -5.91
C LYS A 19 -8.32 -12.90 -6.61
N GLY A 20 -8.59 -14.21 -6.63
CA GLY A 20 -9.83 -14.76 -7.19
C GLY A 20 -11.08 -14.22 -6.49
N LEU A 21 -11.06 -14.17 -5.16
CA LEU A 21 -12.16 -13.63 -4.36
C LEU A 21 -12.38 -12.13 -4.63
N LEU A 22 -11.30 -11.34 -4.70
CA LEU A 22 -11.39 -9.91 -5.03
C LEU A 22 -11.96 -9.68 -6.43
N ILE A 23 -11.55 -10.47 -7.42
CA ILE A 23 -12.11 -10.39 -8.78
C ILE A 23 -13.60 -10.73 -8.75
N LEU A 24 -13.99 -11.81 -8.07
CA LEU A 24 -15.39 -12.21 -7.96
C LEU A 24 -16.24 -11.12 -7.30
N CYS A 25 -15.78 -10.58 -6.17
CA CYS A 25 -16.45 -9.47 -5.48
C CYS A 25 -16.57 -8.24 -6.39
N SER A 26 -15.52 -7.92 -7.15
CA SER A 26 -15.56 -6.80 -8.10
C SER A 26 -16.62 -7.02 -9.18
N ILE A 27 -16.67 -8.23 -9.77
CA ILE A 27 -17.70 -8.56 -10.79
C ILE A 27 -19.11 -8.42 -10.22
N LEU A 28 -19.36 -8.91 -9.00
CA LEU A 28 -20.68 -8.80 -8.36
C LEU A 28 -21.06 -7.33 -8.12
N ILE A 29 -20.12 -6.52 -7.62
CA ILE A 29 -20.35 -5.09 -7.39
C ILE A 29 -20.67 -4.39 -8.71
N TYR A 30 -19.87 -4.59 -9.76
CA TYR A 30 -20.13 -3.98 -11.06
C TYR A 30 -21.46 -4.42 -11.64
N SER A 31 -21.81 -5.70 -11.57
CA SER A 31 -23.10 -6.22 -12.06
C SER A 31 -24.28 -5.56 -11.35
N PHE A 32 -24.17 -5.38 -10.02
CA PHE A 32 -25.19 -4.69 -9.24
C PHE A 32 -25.38 -3.23 -9.71
N PHE A 33 -24.30 -2.47 -9.88
CA PHE A 33 -24.38 -1.08 -10.32
C PHE A 33 -24.87 -0.94 -11.76
N VAL A 34 -24.52 -1.88 -12.65
CA VAL A 34 -25.06 -1.92 -14.03
C VAL A 34 -26.56 -2.10 -13.99
N LEU A 35 -27.06 -3.10 -13.25
CA LEU A 35 -28.50 -3.34 -13.12
C LEU A 35 -29.22 -2.12 -12.51
N PHE A 36 -28.66 -1.53 -11.48
CA PHE A 36 -29.23 -0.35 -10.83
C PHE A 36 -29.25 0.87 -11.76
N SER A 37 -28.23 1.04 -12.59
CA SER A 37 -28.18 2.07 -13.61
C SER A 37 -29.34 1.89 -14.64
N PHE A 38 -29.61 0.66 -15.11
CA PHE A 38 -30.73 0.36 -15.98
C PHE A 38 -32.08 0.69 -15.32
N VAL A 39 -32.24 0.36 -14.04
CA VAL A 39 -33.41 0.73 -13.25
C VAL A 39 -33.61 2.26 -13.21
N CYS A 40 -32.52 3.02 -12.95
CA CYS A 40 -32.60 4.48 -12.95
C CYS A 40 -32.98 5.06 -14.32
N ILE A 41 -32.42 4.52 -15.41
CA ILE A 41 -32.74 4.98 -16.77
C ILE A 41 -34.20 4.65 -17.11
N TYR A 42 -34.66 3.44 -16.83
CA TYR A 42 -35.95 2.96 -17.24
C TYR A 42 -37.11 3.53 -16.41
N TYR A 43 -36.99 3.49 -15.07
CA TYR A 43 -38.08 3.90 -14.16
C TYR A 43 -38.04 5.39 -13.81
N ALA A 44 -36.86 5.95 -13.59
CA ALA A 44 -36.73 7.38 -13.28
C ALA A 44 -36.62 8.25 -14.54
N GLN A 45 -36.56 7.66 -15.73
CA GLN A 45 -36.37 8.33 -17.02
C GLN A 45 -35.19 9.33 -16.99
N SER A 46 -34.18 9.04 -16.16
CA SER A 46 -33.02 9.89 -15.94
C SER A 46 -31.77 9.23 -16.51
N PHE A 47 -31.45 9.56 -17.76
CA PHE A 47 -30.21 9.13 -18.40
C PHE A 47 -28.97 9.62 -17.65
N ILE A 48 -29.00 10.88 -17.20
CA ILE A 48 -27.92 11.49 -16.41
C ILE A 48 -27.75 10.75 -15.09
N GLY A 49 -28.82 10.41 -14.39
CA GLY A 49 -28.78 9.62 -13.16
C GLY A 49 -28.14 8.24 -13.36
N GLY A 50 -28.44 7.57 -14.46
CA GLY A 50 -27.80 6.30 -14.82
C GLY A 50 -26.29 6.42 -15.00
N ILE A 51 -25.83 7.47 -15.68
CA ILE A 51 -24.39 7.73 -15.85
C ILE A 51 -23.72 7.96 -14.49
N PHE A 52 -24.30 8.78 -13.60
CA PHE A 52 -23.74 9.02 -12.26
C PHE A 52 -23.61 7.71 -11.45
N VAL A 53 -24.63 6.86 -11.49
CA VAL A 53 -24.59 5.55 -10.82
C VAL A 53 -23.44 4.69 -11.35
N MET A 54 -23.19 4.67 -12.65
CA MET A 54 -22.07 3.92 -13.26
C MET A 54 -20.68 4.49 -12.92
N MET A 55 -20.59 5.78 -12.61
CA MET A 55 -19.31 6.37 -12.17
C MET A 55 -18.85 5.87 -10.79
N ILE A 56 -19.79 5.48 -9.92
CA ILE A 56 -19.46 5.04 -8.54
C ILE A 56 -18.50 3.84 -8.52
N PRO A 57 -18.78 2.69 -9.18
CA PRO A 57 -17.88 1.55 -9.15
C PRO A 57 -16.52 1.85 -9.81
N ILE A 58 -16.49 2.72 -10.82
CA ILE A 58 -15.24 3.14 -11.47
C ILE A 58 -14.35 3.92 -10.45
N LEU A 59 -14.93 4.89 -9.75
CA LEU A 59 -14.24 5.66 -8.72
C LEU A 59 -13.78 4.77 -7.57
N MET A 60 -14.64 3.88 -7.07
CA MET A 60 -14.29 2.94 -6.01
C MET A 60 -13.13 2.03 -6.43
N THR A 61 -13.15 1.55 -7.66
CA THR A 61 -12.05 0.74 -8.21
C THR A 61 -10.76 1.54 -8.25
N ALA A 62 -10.78 2.76 -8.76
CA ALA A 62 -9.61 3.63 -8.82
C ALA A 62 -9.02 3.90 -7.41
N ILE A 63 -9.88 4.23 -6.44
CA ILE A 63 -9.49 4.50 -5.05
C ILE A 63 -8.81 3.29 -4.40
N ILE A 64 -9.22 2.06 -4.74
CA ILE A 64 -8.67 0.84 -4.16
C ILE A 64 -7.41 0.38 -4.91
N PHE A 65 -7.47 0.33 -6.24
CA PHE A 65 -6.40 -0.30 -7.05
C PHE A 65 -5.19 0.58 -7.27
N ILE A 66 -5.35 1.90 -7.38
CA ILE A 66 -4.20 2.81 -7.56
C ILE A 66 -3.25 2.73 -6.35
N PRO A 67 -3.71 2.89 -5.10
CA PRO A 67 -2.83 2.73 -3.94
C PRO A 67 -2.17 1.35 -3.84
N ILE A 68 -2.87 0.27 -4.19
CA ILE A 68 -2.28 -1.08 -4.19
C ILE A 68 -1.13 -1.17 -5.18
N LYS A 69 -1.30 -0.69 -6.41
CA LYS A 69 -0.22 -0.65 -7.41
C LYS A 69 0.94 0.25 -7.00
N ASP A 70 0.65 1.38 -6.37
CA ASP A 70 1.68 2.28 -5.86
C ASP A 70 2.52 1.60 -4.78
N MET A 71 1.88 0.82 -3.91
CA MET A 71 2.57 0.05 -2.87
C MET A 71 3.44 -1.07 -3.44
N GLU A 72 3.02 -1.71 -4.54
CA GLU A 72 3.84 -2.72 -5.23
C GLU A 72 5.11 -2.12 -5.87
N LYS A 73 5.06 -0.86 -6.27
CA LYS A 73 6.20 -0.15 -6.86
C LYS A 73 7.13 0.47 -5.83
N ALA A 74 6.65 0.74 -4.62
CA ALA A 74 7.42 1.37 -3.57
C ALA A 74 8.55 0.46 -3.10
N HIS A 75 9.77 1.01 -3.04
CA HIS A 75 10.96 0.26 -2.65
C HIS A 75 12.03 1.17 -2.05
N ILE A 76 13.03 0.55 -1.44
CA ILE A 76 14.22 1.21 -0.93
C ILE A 76 15.42 0.74 -1.74
N GLU A 77 16.25 1.67 -2.16
CA GLU A 77 17.57 1.37 -2.73
C GLU A 77 18.65 1.80 -1.76
N ILE A 78 19.54 0.88 -1.39
CA ILE A 78 20.70 1.16 -0.56
C ILE A 78 21.91 1.27 -1.49
N LYS A 79 22.56 2.44 -1.49
CA LYS A 79 23.76 2.73 -2.27
C LYS A 79 24.81 3.31 -1.33
N GLU A 80 25.91 2.60 -1.15
CA GLU A 80 27.01 3.01 -0.27
C GLU A 80 26.52 3.47 1.11
N ASN A 81 26.49 4.78 1.37
CA ASN A 81 26.08 5.38 2.64
C ASN A 81 24.72 6.08 2.59
N GLU A 82 23.96 5.88 1.50
CA GLU A 82 22.68 6.54 1.30
C GLU A 82 21.55 5.54 1.11
N ILE A 83 20.38 5.90 1.61
CA ILE A 83 19.12 5.18 1.38
C ILE A 83 18.20 6.07 0.57
N TYR A 84 17.78 5.56 -0.57
CA TYR A 84 16.77 6.16 -1.43
C TYR A 84 15.43 5.49 -1.14
N VAL A 85 14.52 6.20 -0.50
CA VAL A 85 13.15 5.74 -0.26
C VAL A 85 12.29 6.21 -1.41
N ILE A 86 11.87 5.27 -2.25
CA ILE A 86 11.07 5.55 -3.43
C ILE A 86 9.63 5.12 -3.15
N ASP A 87 8.77 6.10 -3.13
CA ASP A 87 7.34 5.97 -2.87
C ASP A 87 6.51 6.42 -4.06
N TYR A 88 5.25 5.99 -4.09
CA TYR A 88 4.29 6.42 -5.10
C TYR A 88 2.98 6.85 -4.43
N TYR A 89 2.43 7.98 -4.89
CA TYR A 89 1.16 8.52 -4.43
C TYR A 89 0.30 8.85 -5.64
N TRP A 90 -0.77 8.10 -5.85
CA TRP A 90 -1.64 8.25 -7.02
C TRP A 90 -0.86 8.21 -8.35
N GLY A 91 0.12 7.29 -8.45
CA GLY A 91 0.98 7.14 -9.60
C GLY A 91 2.14 8.13 -9.67
N ILE A 92 2.20 9.13 -8.80
CA ILE A 92 3.28 10.13 -8.76
C ILE A 92 4.42 9.58 -7.92
N LYS A 93 5.64 9.52 -8.50
CA LYS A 93 6.85 9.11 -7.79
C LYS A 93 7.26 10.20 -6.78
N ALA A 94 7.47 9.80 -5.55
CA ALA A 94 8.11 10.60 -4.51
C ALA A 94 9.43 9.92 -4.11
N GLU A 95 10.51 10.68 -4.02
CA GLU A 95 11.82 10.18 -3.66
C GLU A 95 12.37 10.96 -2.46
N LYS A 96 12.88 10.23 -1.48
CA LYS A 96 13.50 10.80 -0.29
C LYS A 96 14.89 10.20 -0.11
N HIS A 97 15.89 11.05 0.02
CA HIS A 97 17.28 10.67 0.28
C HIS A 97 17.54 10.76 1.78
N ILE A 98 18.14 9.74 2.34
CA ILE A 98 18.47 9.63 3.78
C ILE A 98 19.87 9.08 3.89
N LEU A 99 20.73 9.75 4.64
CA LEU A 99 22.05 9.22 4.96
C LEU A 99 21.90 8.11 6.00
N LEU A 100 22.70 7.06 5.88
CA LEU A 100 22.74 5.99 6.89
C LEU A 100 23.12 6.52 8.27
N SER A 101 23.96 7.57 8.32
CA SER A 101 24.35 8.29 9.54
C SER A 101 23.16 8.99 10.24
N ASP A 102 22.10 9.32 9.50
CA ASP A 102 20.92 9.97 10.07
C ASP A 102 20.02 9.01 10.85
N ILE A 103 20.22 7.72 10.69
CA ILE A 103 19.45 6.71 11.41
C ILE A 103 20.03 6.57 12.82
N THR A 104 19.32 7.09 13.82
CA THR A 104 19.72 7.00 15.22
C THR A 104 19.20 5.74 15.91
N SER A 105 18.06 5.23 15.48
CA SER A 105 17.44 4.01 16.01
C SER A 105 16.44 3.41 15.04
N ALA A 106 16.21 2.12 15.19
CA ALA A 106 15.13 1.40 14.53
C ALA A 106 14.36 0.57 15.57
N GLU A 107 13.05 0.53 15.47
CA GLU A 107 12.18 -0.25 16.35
C GLU A 107 11.26 -1.16 15.51
N ILE A 108 11.09 -2.41 15.98
CA ILE A 108 10.14 -3.32 15.37
C ILE A 108 8.75 -3.05 15.96
N CYS A 109 7.81 -2.70 15.12
CA CYS A 109 6.45 -2.33 15.52
C CYS A 109 5.41 -3.18 14.79
N SER A 110 4.31 -3.54 15.48
CA SER A 110 3.14 -4.10 14.80
C SER A 110 2.47 -3.04 13.91
N GLY A 111 1.77 -3.48 12.87
CA GLY A 111 1.01 -2.58 11.99
C GLY A 111 -0.08 -1.77 12.70
N TYR A 112 -0.45 -2.14 13.93
CA TYR A 112 -1.40 -1.40 14.77
C TYR A 112 -0.73 -0.26 15.56
N SER A 113 0.60 -0.26 15.66
CA SER A 113 1.31 0.76 16.43
C SER A 113 1.21 2.14 15.78
N LEU A 114 0.98 3.17 16.61
CA LEU A 114 1.01 4.57 16.16
C LEU A 114 2.37 4.95 15.56
N LYS A 115 3.46 4.34 16.03
CA LYS A 115 4.81 4.55 15.51
C LYS A 115 4.97 4.03 14.08
N ALA A 116 4.25 2.96 13.72
CA ALA A 116 4.24 2.43 12.37
C ALA A 116 3.30 3.19 11.42
N LYS A 117 2.53 4.15 11.91
CA LYS A 117 1.70 5.06 11.11
C LYS A 117 2.57 6.08 10.39
N GLY A 118 3.23 5.69 9.33
CA GLY A 118 3.73 6.62 8.34
C GLY A 118 2.58 7.13 7.46
N TYR A 119 2.89 7.89 6.43
CA TYR A 119 1.93 8.41 5.45
C TYR A 119 1.17 7.33 4.65
N ARG A 120 1.30 6.02 5.00
CA ARG A 120 0.69 4.91 4.30
C ARG A 120 -0.06 3.98 5.22
N PHE A 121 -1.09 3.34 4.65
CA PHE A 121 -1.83 2.28 5.32
C PHE A 121 -0.91 1.16 5.78
N ASN A 122 -1.04 0.80 7.05
CA ASN A 122 -0.44 -0.43 7.56
C ASN A 122 -1.37 -1.59 7.24
N PHE A 123 -0.82 -2.68 6.77
CA PHE A 123 -1.59 -3.91 6.64
C PHE A 123 -1.74 -4.58 8.01
N PHE A 124 -2.97 -4.96 8.32
CA PHE A 124 -3.27 -5.70 9.54
C PHE A 124 -2.43 -6.99 9.60
N GLY A 125 -1.85 -7.26 10.77
CA GLY A 125 -1.06 -8.46 11.00
C GLY A 125 0.38 -8.42 10.50
N MET A 126 0.85 -7.32 9.90
CA MET A 126 2.24 -7.17 9.50
C MET A 126 3.06 -6.46 10.57
N ARG A 127 4.35 -6.84 10.65
CA ARG A 127 5.35 -6.15 11.45
C ARG A 127 6.18 -5.25 10.54
N TYR A 128 6.65 -4.14 11.10
CA TYR A 128 7.45 -3.15 10.40
C TYR A 128 8.67 -2.77 11.24
N ILE A 129 9.79 -2.57 10.58
CA ILE A 129 10.95 -1.90 11.14
C ILE A 129 10.77 -0.41 10.85
N VAL A 130 10.65 0.40 11.89
CA VAL A 130 10.48 1.86 11.81
C VAL A 130 11.79 2.53 12.14
N PHE A 131 12.31 3.30 11.20
CA PHE A 131 13.58 4.01 11.33
C PHE A 131 13.36 5.45 11.78
N MET A 132 14.18 5.91 12.70
CA MET A 132 14.04 7.22 13.36
C MET A 132 15.36 7.99 13.40
N HIS A 133 15.25 9.30 13.29
CA HIS A 133 16.29 10.27 13.63
C HIS A 133 15.84 11.09 14.83
N ASN A 134 16.52 10.99 15.97
CA ASN A 134 16.19 11.74 17.19
C ASN A 134 14.69 11.67 17.55
N LYS A 135 14.11 10.46 17.54
CA LYS A 135 12.68 10.16 17.77
C LYS A 135 11.73 10.66 16.67
N LYS A 136 12.22 11.26 15.58
CA LYS A 136 11.40 11.62 14.41
C LYS A 136 11.40 10.48 13.40
N TYR A 137 10.22 10.17 12.87
CA TYR A 137 10.03 9.16 11.83
C TYR A 137 10.79 9.54 10.55
N LEU A 138 11.57 8.60 10.03
CA LEU A 138 12.23 8.72 8.74
C LEU A 138 11.50 7.93 7.64
N PHE A 139 11.42 6.62 7.81
CA PHE A 139 10.75 5.68 6.92
C PHE A 139 10.49 4.36 7.66
N LYS A 140 9.77 3.45 7.01
CA LYS A 140 9.55 2.08 7.50
C LYS A 140 9.66 1.07 6.38
N ILE A 141 10.03 -0.15 6.73
CA ILE A 141 10.03 -1.31 5.84
C ILE A 141 9.30 -2.48 6.50
N ILE A 142 8.90 -3.47 5.73
CA ILE A 142 8.36 -4.71 6.30
C ILE A 142 9.48 -5.46 7.03
N ASP A 143 9.14 -5.96 8.20
CA ASP A 143 9.98 -6.82 9.01
C ASP A 143 10.02 -8.23 8.42
N THR A 144 11.15 -8.57 7.83
CA THR A 144 11.48 -9.89 7.30
C THR A 144 12.84 -10.32 7.81
N PRO A 145 13.17 -11.63 7.87
CA PRO A 145 14.51 -12.06 8.29
C PRO A 145 15.65 -11.39 7.52
N GLU A 146 15.44 -11.13 6.21
CA GLU A 146 16.42 -10.44 5.38
C GLU A 146 16.60 -8.98 5.80
N THR A 147 15.50 -8.25 6.05
CA THR A 147 15.56 -6.84 6.46
C THR A 147 16.06 -6.68 7.89
N GLU A 148 15.74 -7.62 8.79
CA GLU A 148 16.30 -7.66 10.14
C GLU A 148 17.84 -7.83 10.09
N GLU A 149 18.36 -8.74 9.27
CA GLU A 149 19.79 -8.99 9.15
C GLU A 149 20.53 -7.76 8.62
N ILE A 150 20.01 -7.13 7.55
CA ILE A 150 20.62 -5.94 6.93
C ILE A 150 20.68 -4.77 7.92
N PHE A 151 19.64 -4.57 8.71
CA PHE A 151 19.51 -3.41 9.60
C PHE A 151 19.76 -3.75 11.09
N LYS A 152 20.30 -4.94 11.39
CA LYS A 152 20.52 -5.43 12.76
C LYS A 152 21.24 -4.44 13.65
N GLN A 153 22.22 -3.71 13.13
CA GLN A 153 22.99 -2.71 13.88
C GLN A 153 22.16 -1.51 14.37
N TYR A 154 21.00 -1.24 13.75
CA TYR A 154 20.12 -0.12 14.09
C TYR A 154 18.92 -0.53 14.95
N ILE A 155 18.59 -1.83 14.99
CA ILE A 155 17.45 -2.38 15.72
C ILE A 155 17.81 -2.51 17.21
N ARG A 156 16.98 -1.93 18.06
CA ARG A 156 17.09 -2.01 19.54
C ARG A 156 15.95 -2.81 20.11
#